data_a94aa2b5223d3f36b73f8142f1d21a82
#
_entry.id   a94aa2b5223d3f36b73f8142f1d21a82
#
_cell.length_a   1.000
_cell.length_b   1.000
_cell.length_c   1.000
_cell.angle_alpha   90.00
_cell.angle_beta   90.00
_cell.angle_gamma   90.00
#
_symmetry.space_group_name_H-M   'P 1'
#
loop_
_entity.id
_entity.type
_entity.pdbx_description
1 polymer ?
#
loop_
_entity_poly.entity_id
_entity_poly.type
_entity_poly.pdbx_seq_one_letter_code
_entity_poly.pdbx_strand_id
1 'polypeptide(L)'
;MANDFLFTSESVSEGHPDKVADQISDAILDAILAQDPRSRVAAETLVNTGLVVLAGEITTNAHVDYIDVARSTIKRIGYDNTEYGIDYKGCAVLVAYDKQSNDIAQGVDQASDDYLNQGAGDQGLMFGYACDETPELMPAPIYYAHRLVERQAELRRDGRMPYLRPDAKSQITMRYVDGKPHSIDTVVLSTQHAPEMSEGKAMKKEFVEAVVEMIIKPSIPHEWLKNARYLVNPTGRFVVGGPHGDCGLTGRKIIVDTYGGACPHGGGAFSGKDPSKVDRSAAYAARYVAKNVVAAGIARQCQVQVAYAIGVARPMNITVYTEGTGVIPDEKISELVAEHFDLRPRGIIQMLDLLRPIYEKTAAYGHFGRDEPEFTWERTDKAAQLAEAAGIKRKAA
;
A
#
# COMPACT_ATOMS: atom_id res chain seq x y z
N MET A 1 -1.48 15.58 -25.13
CA MET A 1 -0.56 15.82 -23.99
C MET A 1 0.86 15.69 -24.53
N ALA A 2 1.82 16.41 -23.98
CA ALA A 2 3.22 16.23 -24.39
C ALA A 2 3.62 14.75 -24.10
N ASN A 3 4.17 14.07 -25.11
CA ASN A 3 4.60 12.69 -24.96
C ASN A 3 5.85 12.56 -24.07
N ASP A 4 6.54 13.69 -23.83
CA ASP A 4 7.75 13.78 -23.00
C ASP A 4 7.45 14.59 -21.76
N PHE A 5 7.60 13.97 -20.58
CA PHE A 5 7.34 14.62 -19.29
C PHE A 5 8.18 14.00 -18.17
N LEU A 6 8.24 14.68 -17.04
CA LEU A 6 8.75 14.13 -15.78
C LEU A 6 7.58 13.76 -14.88
N PHE A 7 7.66 12.58 -14.25
CA PHE A 7 6.71 12.14 -13.25
C PHE A 7 7.44 11.69 -11.98
N THR A 8 6.90 12.05 -10.82
CA THR A 8 7.53 11.81 -9.53
C THR A 8 6.61 11.06 -8.60
N SER A 9 7.13 10.01 -7.97
CA SER A 9 6.46 9.33 -6.84
C SER A 9 7.39 9.26 -5.64
N GLU A 10 6.80 9.19 -4.46
CA GLU A 10 7.52 9.01 -3.20
C GLU A 10 7.08 7.75 -2.48
N SER A 11 7.94 7.23 -1.61
CA SER A 11 7.63 6.18 -0.65
C SER A 11 8.27 6.47 0.70
N VAL A 12 7.82 5.76 1.73
CA VAL A 12 8.34 5.86 3.08
C VAL A 12 8.61 4.47 3.66
N SER A 13 9.59 4.38 4.57
CA SER A 13 9.95 3.12 5.21
C SER A 13 8.91 2.69 6.26
N GLU A 14 9.05 1.45 6.72
CA GLU A 14 8.26 0.90 7.84
C GLU A 14 8.39 1.70 9.14
N GLY A 15 9.50 2.44 9.33
CA GLY A 15 9.74 3.29 10.51
C GLY A 15 9.21 4.71 10.39
N HIS A 16 8.65 5.11 9.25
CA HIS A 16 7.96 6.39 9.13
C HIS A 16 6.77 6.45 10.10
N PRO A 17 6.51 7.57 10.80
CA PRO A 17 5.44 7.63 11.82
C PRO A 17 4.08 7.14 11.34
N ASP A 18 3.63 7.58 10.17
CA ASP A 18 2.34 7.15 9.62
C ASP A 18 2.33 5.65 9.30
N LYS A 19 3.47 5.08 8.84
CA LYS A 19 3.55 3.63 8.57
C LYS A 19 3.71 2.80 9.84
N VAL A 20 4.26 3.35 10.91
CA VAL A 20 4.21 2.74 12.25
C VAL A 20 2.75 2.61 12.69
N ALA A 21 1.95 3.68 12.54
CA ALA A 21 0.53 3.66 12.86
C ALA A 21 -0.25 2.64 12.01
N ASP A 22 -0.03 2.62 10.69
CA ASP A 22 -0.67 1.67 9.79
C ASP A 22 -0.34 0.21 10.15
N GLN A 23 0.93 -0.09 10.46
CA GLN A 23 1.36 -1.43 10.84
C GLN A 23 0.76 -1.88 12.17
N ILE A 24 0.63 -0.99 13.16
CA ILE A 24 -0.03 -1.31 14.44
C ILE A 24 -1.50 -1.61 14.19
N SER A 25 -2.20 -0.79 13.41
CA SER A 25 -3.62 -0.97 13.09
C SER A 25 -3.88 -2.29 12.37
N ASP A 26 -3.05 -2.66 11.38
CA ASP A 26 -3.19 -3.92 10.66
C ASP A 26 -2.72 -5.15 11.48
N ALA A 27 -1.73 -5.01 12.38
CA ALA A 27 -1.35 -6.07 13.30
C ALA A 27 -2.50 -6.40 14.29
N ILE A 28 -3.23 -5.38 14.76
CA ILE A 28 -4.42 -5.55 15.59
C ILE A 28 -5.52 -6.26 14.79
N LEU A 29 -5.77 -5.83 13.55
CA LEU A 29 -6.72 -6.49 12.65
C LEU A 29 -6.38 -7.98 12.48
N ASP A 30 -5.12 -8.31 12.16
CA ASP A 30 -4.69 -9.68 11.96
C ASP A 30 -4.81 -10.54 13.23
N ALA A 31 -4.46 -9.99 14.39
CA ALA A 31 -4.61 -10.69 15.68
C ALA A 31 -6.08 -11.01 16.01
N ILE A 32 -7.01 -10.15 15.58
CA ILE A 32 -8.45 -10.37 15.72
C ILE A 32 -8.94 -11.41 14.72
N LEU A 33 -8.61 -11.27 13.43
CA LEU A 33 -9.08 -12.17 12.36
C LEU A 33 -8.55 -13.59 12.53
N ALA A 34 -7.39 -13.77 13.14
CA ALA A 34 -6.85 -15.09 13.47
C ALA A 34 -7.73 -15.89 14.43
N GLN A 35 -8.53 -15.23 15.27
CA GLN A 35 -9.43 -15.85 16.25
C GLN A 35 -10.90 -15.76 15.83
N ASP A 36 -11.29 -14.67 15.20
CA ASP A 36 -12.68 -14.42 14.75
C ASP A 36 -12.66 -13.75 13.34
N PRO A 37 -12.66 -14.56 12.26
CA PRO A 37 -12.59 -14.06 10.89
C PRO A 37 -13.76 -13.16 10.45
N ARG A 38 -14.87 -13.15 11.22
CA ARG A 38 -16.06 -12.36 10.91
C ARG A 38 -16.16 -11.07 11.71
N SER A 39 -15.13 -10.73 12.44
CA SER A 39 -15.07 -9.49 13.23
C SER A 39 -15.27 -8.24 12.36
N ARG A 40 -15.83 -7.22 12.97
CA ARG A 40 -15.90 -5.87 12.41
C ARG A 40 -14.85 -5.01 13.09
N VAL A 41 -13.91 -4.51 12.31
CA VAL A 41 -12.74 -3.79 12.80
C VAL A 41 -12.53 -2.52 12.00
N ALA A 42 -12.44 -1.42 12.72
CA ALA A 42 -11.96 -0.12 12.23
C ALA A 42 -10.98 0.40 13.30
N ALA A 43 -9.73 -0.07 13.21
CA ALA A 43 -8.68 0.23 14.19
C ALA A 43 -7.83 1.41 13.70
N GLU A 44 -7.87 2.50 14.41
CA GLU A 44 -7.08 3.71 14.18
C GLU A 44 -5.97 3.82 15.21
N THR A 45 -4.81 4.28 14.79
CA THR A 45 -3.64 4.45 15.64
C THR A 45 -3.06 5.85 15.47
N LEU A 46 -2.72 6.50 16.57
CA LEU A 46 -1.87 7.68 16.62
C LEU A 46 -0.57 7.30 17.34
N VAL A 47 0.56 7.70 16.78
CA VAL A 47 1.88 7.56 17.40
C VAL A 47 2.57 8.91 17.51
N ASN A 48 3.22 9.17 18.64
CA ASN A 48 4.03 10.36 18.88
C ASN A 48 5.16 10.01 19.84
N THR A 49 5.97 10.98 20.26
CA THR A 49 7.06 10.76 21.21
C THR A 49 6.59 10.00 22.45
N GLY A 50 7.05 8.76 22.60
CA GLY A 50 6.74 7.92 23.76
C GLY A 50 5.27 7.53 23.96
N LEU A 51 4.38 7.77 22.97
CA LEU A 51 2.94 7.59 23.11
C LEU A 51 2.36 6.86 21.90
N VAL A 52 1.47 5.90 22.17
CA VAL A 52 0.57 5.25 21.21
C VAL A 52 -0.87 5.41 21.72
N VAL A 53 -1.77 5.85 20.87
CA VAL A 53 -3.22 5.87 21.14
C VAL A 53 -3.89 4.95 20.11
N LEU A 54 -4.62 3.96 20.60
CA LEU A 54 -5.43 3.03 19.84
C LEU A 54 -6.89 3.42 20.02
N ALA A 55 -7.57 3.75 18.94
CA ALA A 55 -8.97 4.18 18.97
C ALA A 55 -9.74 3.59 17.78
N GLY A 56 -11.07 3.72 17.79
CA GLY A 56 -11.92 3.21 16.72
C GLY A 56 -12.98 2.24 17.22
N GLU A 57 -13.57 1.47 16.33
CA GLU A 57 -14.68 0.58 16.64
C GLU A 57 -14.32 -0.88 16.32
N ILE A 58 -14.52 -1.76 17.31
CA ILE A 58 -14.28 -3.19 17.20
C ILE A 58 -15.46 -3.97 17.75
N THR A 59 -16.04 -4.85 16.92
CA THR A 59 -17.01 -5.84 17.33
C THR A 59 -16.45 -7.23 17.02
N THR A 60 -16.09 -7.98 18.06
CA THR A 60 -15.41 -9.27 17.93
C THR A 60 -15.70 -10.18 19.13
N ASN A 61 -15.52 -11.49 18.91
CA ASN A 61 -15.45 -12.50 19.98
C ASN A 61 -13.97 -12.85 20.32
N ALA A 62 -13.01 -12.27 19.63
CA ALA A 62 -11.59 -12.50 19.90
C ALA A 62 -11.15 -11.83 21.19
N HIS A 63 -10.16 -12.43 21.84
CA HIS A 63 -9.47 -11.87 23.01
C HIS A 63 -8.05 -11.52 22.62
N VAL A 64 -7.78 -10.22 22.45
CA VAL A 64 -6.48 -9.70 22.00
C VAL A 64 -5.91 -8.74 23.04
N ASP A 65 -4.65 -8.93 23.40
CA ASP A 65 -3.90 -7.94 24.15
C ASP A 65 -3.37 -6.87 23.16
N TYR A 66 -4.16 -5.81 22.99
CA TYR A 66 -3.84 -4.71 22.06
C TYR A 66 -2.52 -4.01 22.41
N ILE A 67 -2.18 -3.94 23.71
CA ILE A 67 -0.94 -3.32 24.18
C ILE A 67 0.27 -4.15 23.74
N ASP A 68 0.18 -5.46 23.89
CA ASP A 68 1.27 -6.36 23.49
C ASP A 68 1.44 -6.39 21.96
N VAL A 69 0.34 -6.39 21.19
CA VAL A 69 0.39 -6.29 19.71
C VAL A 69 1.08 -5.00 19.28
N ALA A 70 0.70 -3.85 19.85
CA ALA A 70 1.31 -2.57 19.51
C ALA A 70 2.82 -2.55 19.84
N ARG A 71 3.21 -3.03 21.02
CA ARG A 71 4.62 -3.10 21.46
C ARG A 71 5.43 -4.07 20.59
N SER A 72 4.88 -5.21 20.26
CA SER A 72 5.53 -6.21 19.38
C SER A 72 5.77 -5.66 17.98
N THR A 73 4.81 -4.90 17.43
CA THR A 73 4.95 -4.21 16.15
C THR A 73 6.05 -3.14 16.20
N ILE A 74 6.07 -2.28 17.22
CA ILE A 74 7.10 -1.25 17.42
C ILE A 74 8.50 -1.89 17.52
N LYS A 75 8.61 -3.01 18.26
CA LYS A 75 9.85 -3.80 18.39
C LYS A 75 10.32 -4.34 17.05
N ARG A 76 9.41 -4.95 16.28
CA ARG A 76 9.70 -5.52 14.95
C ARG A 76 10.19 -4.47 13.97
N ILE A 77 9.64 -3.27 14.00
CA ILE A 77 10.06 -2.12 13.17
C ILE A 77 11.49 -1.69 13.55
N GLY A 78 11.93 -1.92 14.78
CA GLY A 78 13.27 -1.58 15.24
C GLY A 78 13.34 -0.35 16.16
N TYR A 79 12.23 0.07 16.75
CA TYR A 79 12.20 1.07 17.81
C TYR A 79 12.38 0.36 19.16
N ASP A 80 13.62 -0.01 19.45
CA ASP A 80 14.06 -0.81 20.59
C ASP A 80 15.01 -0.07 21.53
N ASN A 81 15.25 1.21 21.28
CA ASN A 81 16.14 2.07 22.05
C ASN A 81 15.45 3.39 22.41
N THR A 82 15.51 3.78 23.67
CA THR A 82 14.94 5.04 24.20
C THR A 82 15.47 6.30 23.51
N GLU A 83 16.69 6.25 22.96
CA GLU A 83 17.28 7.35 22.18
C GLU A 83 16.53 7.66 20.89
N TYR A 84 15.67 6.75 20.42
CA TYR A 84 14.83 6.96 19.23
C TYR A 84 13.54 7.74 19.52
N GLY A 85 13.34 8.13 20.81
CA GLY A 85 12.18 8.90 21.26
C GLY A 85 10.89 8.10 21.40
N ILE A 86 10.85 6.89 20.89
CA ILE A 86 9.85 5.85 21.16
C ILE A 86 10.59 4.52 21.25
N ASP A 87 10.28 3.72 22.26
CA ASP A 87 10.72 2.34 22.34
C ASP A 87 9.57 1.44 22.81
N TYR A 88 9.61 0.17 22.39
CA TYR A 88 8.53 -0.76 22.65
C TYR A 88 8.31 -1.09 24.13
N LYS A 89 9.33 -0.91 25.00
CA LYS A 89 9.23 -1.21 26.45
C LYS A 89 8.62 -0.05 27.21
N GLY A 90 9.07 1.18 26.90
CA GLY A 90 8.79 2.38 27.69
C GLY A 90 7.63 3.23 27.19
N CYS A 91 7.17 3.05 25.93
CA CYS A 91 6.08 3.88 25.41
C CYS A 91 4.77 3.65 26.16
N ALA A 92 4.01 4.71 26.38
CA ALA A 92 2.64 4.63 26.86
C ALA A 92 1.74 4.12 25.72
N VAL A 93 0.81 3.20 26.04
CA VAL A 93 -0.21 2.74 25.10
C VAL A 93 -1.58 2.96 25.73
N LEU A 94 -2.37 3.84 25.13
CA LEU A 94 -3.76 4.11 25.53
C LEU A 94 -4.70 3.38 24.59
N VAL A 95 -5.69 2.69 25.16
CA VAL A 95 -6.69 1.94 24.39
C VAL A 95 -8.06 2.55 24.62
N ALA A 96 -8.72 2.97 23.51
CA ALA A 96 -10.02 3.63 23.49
C ALA A 96 -10.88 3.07 22.33
N TYR A 97 -11.04 1.73 22.31
CA TYR A 97 -11.92 1.08 21.34
C TYR A 97 -13.36 1.01 21.86
N ASP A 98 -14.30 1.44 21.02
CA ASP A 98 -15.73 1.32 21.23
C ASP A 98 -16.32 0.15 20.41
N LYS A 99 -17.59 -0.17 20.64
CA LYS A 99 -18.35 -1.08 19.79
C LYS A 99 -18.93 -0.33 18.59
N GLN A 100 -19.01 -1.01 17.44
CA GLN A 100 -19.65 -0.44 16.26
C GLN A 100 -21.11 -0.03 16.55
N SER A 101 -21.52 1.13 16.01
CA SER A 101 -22.90 1.63 16.12
C SER A 101 -23.90 0.63 15.53
N ASN A 102 -25.01 0.41 16.25
CA ASN A 102 -26.11 -0.44 15.78
C ASN A 102 -26.76 0.11 14.49
N ASP A 103 -26.75 1.42 14.28
CA ASP A 103 -27.34 2.05 13.08
C ASP A 103 -26.54 1.69 11.81
N ILE A 104 -25.21 1.58 11.90
CA ILE A 104 -24.34 1.12 10.81
C ILE A 104 -24.52 -0.39 10.60
N ALA A 105 -24.64 -1.15 11.68
CA ALA A 105 -24.80 -2.61 11.62
C ALA A 105 -26.08 -3.02 10.85
N GLN A 106 -27.17 -2.25 10.93
CA GLN A 106 -28.44 -2.55 10.24
C GLN A 106 -28.30 -2.69 8.72
N GLY A 107 -27.42 -1.88 8.09
CA GLY A 107 -27.19 -1.94 6.64
C GLY A 107 -26.30 -3.10 6.19
N VAL A 108 -25.50 -3.63 7.11
CA VAL A 108 -24.47 -4.66 6.83
C VAL A 108 -24.90 -6.04 7.30
N ASP A 109 -25.63 -6.13 8.42
CA ASP A 109 -26.00 -7.39 9.08
C ASP A 109 -27.44 -7.86 8.77
N GLN A 110 -28.16 -7.19 7.84
CA GLN A 110 -29.45 -7.72 7.38
C GLN A 110 -29.22 -9.12 6.80
N ALA A 111 -29.58 -10.11 7.60
CA ALA A 111 -29.63 -11.50 7.22
C ALA A 111 -30.73 -11.68 6.14
N SER A 112 -30.39 -11.43 4.90
CA SER A 112 -31.13 -12.04 3.81
C SER A 112 -30.65 -13.48 3.69
N ASP A 113 -31.57 -14.41 3.36
CA ASP A 113 -31.23 -15.79 3.02
C ASP A 113 -30.22 -15.87 1.85
N ASP A 114 -29.95 -14.76 1.16
CA ASP A 114 -28.97 -14.59 0.12
C ASP A 114 -27.72 -13.85 0.65
N TYR A 115 -26.74 -14.63 1.10
CA TYR A 115 -25.45 -14.17 1.60
C TYR A 115 -24.70 -13.20 0.67
N LEU A 116 -24.87 -13.36 -0.66
CA LEU A 116 -24.20 -12.51 -1.65
C LEU A 116 -24.85 -11.12 -1.79
N ASN A 117 -26.07 -10.94 -1.31
CA ASN A 117 -26.78 -9.65 -1.38
C ASN A 117 -26.57 -8.76 -0.17
N GLN A 118 -25.60 -9.06 0.69
CA GLN A 118 -25.20 -8.13 1.74
C GLN A 118 -24.74 -6.80 1.12
N GLY A 119 -25.34 -5.70 1.55
CA GLY A 119 -25.01 -4.36 1.06
C GLY A 119 -23.61 -3.88 1.48
N ALA A 120 -23.09 -2.89 0.78
CA ALA A 120 -21.88 -2.20 1.18
C ALA A 120 -22.08 -1.48 2.53
N GLY A 121 -21.06 -1.54 3.38
CA GLY A 121 -21.09 -0.92 4.72
C GLY A 121 -20.97 0.60 4.71
N ASP A 122 -20.61 1.17 3.57
CA ASP A 122 -20.49 2.61 3.34
C ASP A 122 -20.71 2.94 1.86
N GLN A 123 -20.96 4.21 1.57
CA GLN A 123 -20.82 4.77 0.24
C GLN A 123 -19.35 5.05 -0.07
N GLY A 124 -18.99 5.07 -1.35
CA GLY A 124 -17.63 5.45 -1.75
C GLY A 124 -17.32 5.09 -3.18
N LEU A 125 -16.17 5.58 -3.63
CA LEU A 125 -15.59 5.22 -4.91
C LEU A 125 -14.14 4.76 -4.71
N MET A 126 -13.75 3.71 -5.41
CA MET A 126 -12.42 3.10 -5.31
C MET A 126 -11.82 2.96 -6.69
N PHE A 127 -10.51 3.00 -6.75
CA PHE A 127 -9.75 2.85 -7.99
C PHE A 127 -8.80 1.67 -7.92
N GLY A 128 -8.67 0.97 -9.03
CA GLY A 128 -7.59 0.03 -9.29
C GLY A 128 -6.81 0.45 -10.53
N TYR A 129 -5.53 0.10 -10.56
CA TYR A 129 -4.66 0.44 -11.68
C TYR A 129 -3.65 -0.66 -11.97
N ALA A 130 -3.27 -0.79 -13.24
CA ALA A 130 -2.14 -1.57 -13.69
C ALA A 130 -1.58 -0.98 -14.98
N CYS A 131 -0.27 -1.12 -15.20
CA CYS A 131 0.40 -0.72 -16.44
C CYS A 131 1.60 -1.63 -16.74
N ASP A 132 2.06 -1.65 -17.98
CA ASP A 132 3.14 -2.51 -18.47
C ASP A 132 4.56 -1.95 -18.23
N GLU A 133 4.72 -1.09 -17.20
CA GLU A 133 5.99 -0.41 -16.93
C GLU A 133 6.98 -1.25 -16.11
N THR A 134 6.48 -2.20 -15.31
CA THR A 134 7.27 -3.13 -14.50
C THR A 134 6.73 -4.56 -14.62
N PRO A 135 7.51 -5.59 -14.28
CA PRO A 135 7.03 -6.97 -14.28
C PRO A 135 5.79 -7.21 -13.41
N GLU A 136 5.68 -6.46 -12.30
CA GLU A 136 4.55 -6.52 -11.38
C GLU A 136 3.33 -5.74 -11.86
N LEU A 137 3.42 -5.12 -13.05
CA LEU A 137 2.38 -4.28 -13.66
C LEU A 137 2.02 -3.07 -12.79
N MET A 138 3.06 -2.39 -12.28
CA MET A 138 2.97 -1.17 -11.48
C MET A 138 3.64 0.01 -12.20
N PRO A 139 3.24 1.26 -11.88
CA PRO A 139 3.99 2.44 -12.31
C PRO A 139 5.42 2.41 -11.78
N ALA A 140 6.39 2.60 -12.67
CA ALA A 140 7.80 2.47 -12.34
C ALA A 140 8.27 3.42 -11.21
N PRO A 141 7.87 4.71 -11.14
CA PRO A 141 8.33 5.60 -10.09
C PRO A 141 8.00 5.14 -8.67
N ILE A 142 6.74 4.74 -8.41
CA ILE A 142 6.34 4.26 -7.08
C ILE A 142 6.96 2.88 -6.78
N TYR A 143 7.04 2.00 -7.77
CA TYR A 143 7.64 0.69 -7.62
C TYR A 143 9.09 0.79 -7.13
N TYR A 144 9.92 1.58 -7.80
CA TYR A 144 11.31 1.76 -7.38
C TYR A 144 11.46 2.61 -6.11
N ALA A 145 10.55 3.55 -5.84
CA ALA A 145 10.54 4.27 -4.58
C ALA A 145 10.34 3.30 -3.39
N HIS A 146 9.44 2.31 -3.52
CA HIS A 146 9.28 1.25 -2.51
C HIS A 146 10.55 0.42 -2.34
N ARG A 147 11.18 -0.02 -3.44
CA ARG A 147 12.41 -0.84 -3.39
C ARG A 147 13.55 -0.15 -2.65
N LEU A 148 13.66 1.17 -2.75
CA LEU A 148 14.68 1.94 -2.03
C LEU A 148 14.51 1.85 -0.50
N VAL A 149 13.31 2.07 0.00
CA VAL A 149 13.05 2.06 1.45
C VAL A 149 12.97 0.63 2.01
N GLU A 150 12.56 -0.33 1.21
CA GLU A 150 12.62 -1.75 1.55
C GLU A 150 14.08 -2.22 1.70
N ARG A 151 14.94 -1.86 0.74
CA ARG A 151 16.37 -2.16 0.79
C ARG A 151 17.08 -1.48 1.97
N GLN A 152 16.69 -0.25 2.30
CA GLN A 152 17.17 0.45 3.48
C GLN A 152 16.86 -0.33 4.77
N ALA A 153 15.63 -0.80 4.91
CA ALA A 153 15.22 -1.59 6.07
C ALA A 153 15.92 -2.96 6.14
N GLU A 154 16.11 -3.63 4.99
CA GLU A 154 16.87 -4.88 4.91
C GLU A 154 18.30 -4.71 5.43
N LEU A 155 19.05 -3.74 4.90
CA LEU A 155 20.44 -3.50 5.28
C LEU A 155 20.60 -3.05 6.74
N ARG A 156 19.60 -2.38 7.28
CA ARG A 156 19.54 -2.03 8.70
C ARG A 156 19.34 -3.29 9.56
N ARG A 157 18.37 -4.13 9.21
CA ARG A 157 18.00 -5.32 9.98
C ARG A 157 19.06 -6.40 9.99
N ASP A 158 19.75 -6.61 8.86
CA ASP A 158 20.80 -7.63 8.75
C ASP A 158 22.18 -7.15 9.22
N GLY A 159 22.28 -5.89 9.66
CA GLY A 159 23.47 -5.31 10.25
C GLY A 159 24.57 -4.94 9.25
N ARG A 160 24.30 -5.00 7.94
CA ARG A 160 25.27 -4.54 6.91
C ARG A 160 25.47 -3.02 6.93
N MET A 161 24.44 -2.27 7.36
CA MET A 161 24.51 -0.83 7.60
C MET A 161 23.94 -0.50 9.01
N PRO A 162 24.66 -0.83 10.09
CA PRO A 162 24.14 -0.78 11.47
C PRO A 162 23.86 0.62 11.98
N TYR A 163 24.36 1.63 11.29
CA TYR A 163 24.13 3.03 11.59
C TYR A 163 22.83 3.58 10.98
N LEU A 164 22.10 2.84 10.17
CA LEU A 164 20.76 3.22 9.72
C LEU A 164 19.75 3.10 10.85
N ARG A 165 18.75 3.97 10.82
CA ARG A 165 17.62 3.98 11.75
C ARG A 165 16.31 3.70 10.99
N PRO A 166 15.19 3.41 11.70
CA PRO A 166 13.97 2.90 11.04
C PRO A 166 13.31 3.88 10.07
N ASP A 167 13.38 5.19 10.29
CA ASP A 167 12.69 6.19 9.48
C ASP A 167 13.46 6.53 8.21
N ALA A 168 12.77 6.49 7.08
CA ALA A 168 13.31 6.93 5.80
C ALA A 168 12.19 7.33 4.82
N LYS A 169 12.56 8.20 3.86
CA LYS A 169 11.72 8.60 2.72
C LYS A 169 12.52 8.49 1.44
N SER A 170 11.89 7.98 0.39
CA SER A 170 12.44 7.94 -0.97
C SER A 170 11.57 8.71 -1.94
N GLN A 171 12.18 9.20 -3.02
CA GLN A 171 11.47 9.83 -4.12
C GLN A 171 12.19 9.51 -5.42
N ILE A 172 11.43 9.15 -6.45
CA ILE A 172 11.93 8.88 -7.81
C ILE A 172 11.26 9.85 -8.76
N THR A 173 12.05 10.63 -9.47
CA THR A 173 11.61 11.41 -10.63
C THR A 173 12.07 10.71 -11.89
N MET A 174 11.13 10.27 -12.71
CA MET A 174 11.37 9.53 -13.95
C MET A 174 11.00 10.38 -15.16
N ARG A 175 11.84 10.30 -16.18
CA ARG A 175 11.57 10.87 -17.51
C ARG A 175 10.82 9.86 -18.34
N TYR A 176 9.72 10.31 -18.90
CA TYR A 176 8.94 9.58 -19.90
C TYR A 176 9.21 10.17 -21.28
N VAL A 177 9.36 9.28 -22.27
CA VAL A 177 9.50 9.60 -23.69
C VAL A 177 8.48 8.78 -24.46
N ASP A 178 7.69 9.41 -25.31
CA ASP A 178 6.59 8.78 -26.03
C ASP A 178 5.63 8.00 -25.10
N GLY A 179 5.40 8.56 -23.88
CA GLY A 179 4.53 7.97 -22.86
C GLY A 179 5.06 6.68 -22.22
N LYS A 180 6.38 6.39 -22.33
CA LYS A 180 7.02 5.23 -21.71
C LYS A 180 8.15 5.67 -20.78
N PRO A 181 8.39 4.92 -19.67
CA PRO A 181 9.57 5.14 -18.84
C PRO A 181 10.85 5.04 -19.67
N HIS A 182 11.71 6.05 -19.54
CA HIS A 182 12.95 6.13 -20.32
C HIS A 182 14.20 6.14 -19.44
N SER A 183 14.25 7.00 -18.43
CA SER A 183 15.40 7.14 -17.53
C SER A 183 14.98 7.83 -16.22
N ILE A 184 15.78 7.64 -15.18
CA ILE A 184 15.61 8.38 -13.93
C ILE A 184 16.37 9.70 -14.01
N ASP A 185 15.68 10.80 -13.72
CA ASP A 185 16.24 12.14 -13.60
C ASP A 185 16.87 12.34 -12.22
N THR A 186 16.12 12.04 -11.16
CA THR A 186 16.55 12.27 -9.78
C THR A 186 16.07 11.15 -8.86
N VAL A 187 16.96 10.70 -7.98
CA VAL A 187 16.67 9.86 -6.82
C VAL A 187 16.92 10.67 -5.56
N VAL A 188 15.93 10.78 -4.68
CA VAL A 188 16.09 11.33 -3.33
C VAL A 188 15.93 10.19 -2.33
N LEU A 189 16.86 10.08 -1.38
CA LEU A 189 16.74 9.18 -0.24
C LEU A 189 17.14 9.92 1.03
N SER A 190 16.18 10.20 1.89
CA SER A 190 16.39 10.73 3.23
C SER A 190 16.22 9.60 4.23
N THR A 191 17.30 9.24 4.93
CA THR A 191 17.28 8.15 5.91
C THR A 191 17.83 8.61 7.25
N GLN A 192 17.11 8.27 8.30
CA GLN A 192 17.53 8.44 9.68
C GLN A 192 18.79 7.62 9.95
N HIS A 193 19.71 8.17 10.71
CA HIS A 193 21.03 7.57 10.95
C HIS A 193 21.57 7.86 12.36
N ALA A 194 22.58 7.10 12.76
CA ALA A 194 23.31 7.31 14.00
C ALA A 194 24.11 8.65 13.96
N PRO A 195 24.29 9.33 15.11
CA PRO A 195 24.91 10.65 15.15
C PRO A 195 26.30 10.74 14.51
N GLU A 196 27.08 9.67 14.59
CA GLU A 196 28.45 9.57 14.08
C GLU A 196 28.54 9.63 12.53
N MET A 197 27.42 9.50 11.81
CA MET A 197 27.38 9.60 10.33
C MET A 197 27.33 11.05 9.82
N SER A 198 27.38 12.03 10.71
CA SER A 198 27.38 13.46 10.37
C SER A 198 28.45 14.22 11.14
N GLU A 199 28.94 15.32 10.54
CA GLU A 199 29.81 16.32 11.18
C GLU A 199 29.05 17.65 11.24
N GLY A 200 28.60 18.01 12.43
CA GLY A 200 27.64 19.11 12.59
C GLY A 200 26.35 18.84 11.83
N LYS A 201 26.03 19.65 10.83
CA LYS A 201 24.88 19.46 9.96
C LYS A 201 25.18 18.67 8.68
N ALA A 202 26.44 18.53 8.31
CA ALA A 202 26.84 17.88 7.06
C ALA A 202 26.90 16.36 7.22
N MET A 203 26.48 15.65 6.18
CA MET A 203 26.65 14.20 6.10
C MET A 203 28.11 13.87 5.78
N LYS A 204 28.66 12.81 6.39
CA LYS A 204 29.93 12.25 5.99
C LYS A 204 29.87 11.70 4.58
N LYS A 205 30.95 11.89 3.82
CA LYS A 205 31.04 11.46 2.41
C LYS A 205 30.87 9.95 2.29
N GLU A 206 31.50 9.20 3.20
CA GLU A 206 31.43 7.73 3.23
C GLU A 206 30.01 7.22 3.43
N PHE A 207 29.20 7.94 4.23
CA PHE A 207 27.77 7.60 4.41
C PHE A 207 27.01 7.80 3.10
N VAL A 208 27.19 8.94 2.44
CA VAL A 208 26.50 9.24 1.17
C VAL A 208 26.88 8.21 0.10
N GLU A 209 28.18 7.90 -0.03
CA GLU A 209 28.67 6.87 -0.96
C GLU A 209 28.10 5.49 -0.65
N ALA A 210 28.07 5.09 0.63
CA ALA A 210 27.49 3.81 1.04
C ALA A 210 26.00 3.71 0.70
N VAL A 211 25.23 4.77 0.92
CA VAL A 211 23.80 4.80 0.55
C VAL A 211 23.61 4.66 -0.97
N VAL A 212 24.42 5.34 -1.77
CA VAL A 212 24.34 5.22 -3.23
C VAL A 212 24.71 3.80 -3.69
N GLU A 213 25.79 3.24 -3.18
CA GLU A 213 26.33 1.95 -3.66
C GLU A 213 25.54 0.75 -3.13
N MET A 214 25.04 0.81 -1.88
CA MET A 214 24.41 -0.35 -1.23
C MET A 214 22.87 -0.31 -1.28
N ILE A 215 22.27 0.88 -1.43
CA ILE A 215 20.81 1.02 -1.48
C ILE A 215 20.36 1.41 -2.88
N ILE A 216 20.81 2.54 -3.43
CA ILE A 216 20.21 3.11 -4.65
C ILE A 216 20.53 2.23 -5.87
N LYS A 217 21.80 1.99 -6.15
CA LYS A 217 22.21 1.26 -7.36
C LYS A 217 21.70 -0.17 -7.42
N PRO A 218 21.68 -0.96 -6.32
CA PRO A 218 21.13 -2.32 -6.37
C PRO A 218 19.61 -2.42 -6.49
N SER A 219 18.89 -1.33 -6.17
CA SER A 219 17.42 -1.31 -6.18
C SER A 219 16.81 -0.93 -7.53
N ILE A 220 17.62 -0.41 -8.47
CA ILE A 220 17.13 0.17 -9.72
C ILE A 220 17.98 -0.36 -10.89
N PRO A 221 17.39 -0.72 -12.03
CA PRO A 221 18.12 -1.14 -13.22
C PRO A 221 19.18 -0.11 -13.63
N HIS A 222 20.41 -0.59 -13.84
CA HIS A 222 21.56 0.27 -14.09
C HIS A 222 21.41 1.17 -15.33
N GLU A 223 20.71 0.68 -16.36
CA GLU A 223 20.44 1.42 -17.59
C GLU A 223 19.62 2.69 -17.36
N TRP A 224 18.78 2.74 -16.34
CA TRP A 224 17.96 3.90 -16.00
C TRP A 224 18.71 4.94 -15.17
N LEU A 225 19.84 4.55 -14.53
CA LEU A 225 20.61 5.40 -13.64
C LEU A 225 21.75 6.19 -14.33
N LYS A 226 22.00 5.99 -15.63
CA LYS A 226 23.20 6.52 -16.34
C LYS A 226 23.47 8.00 -16.11
N ASN A 227 22.43 8.84 -16.02
CA ASN A 227 22.54 10.28 -15.84
C ASN A 227 21.73 10.76 -14.62
N ALA A 228 21.37 9.85 -13.71
CA ALA A 228 20.56 10.18 -12.56
C ALA A 228 21.32 11.01 -11.55
N ARG A 229 20.66 12.01 -10.99
CA ARG A 229 21.15 12.80 -9.87
C ARG A 229 20.73 12.13 -8.55
N TYR A 230 21.68 11.97 -7.64
CA TYR A 230 21.42 11.41 -6.32
C TYR A 230 21.43 12.49 -5.24
N LEU A 231 20.37 12.56 -4.44
CA LEU A 231 20.21 13.46 -3.31
C LEU A 231 20.01 12.61 -2.04
N VAL A 232 21.09 12.39 -1.31
CA VAL A 232 21.08 11.64 -0.05
C VAL A 232 21.09 12.63 1.11
N ASN A 233 20.08 12.58 1.98
CA ASN A 233 19.90 13.49 3.11
C ASN A 233 20.22 14.96 2.71
N PRO A 234 19.51 15.55 1.74
CA PRO A 234 19.90 16.86 1.19
C PRO A 234 19.84 18.01 2.20
N THR A 235 19.10 17.86 3.30
CA THR A 235 19.08 18.80 4.42
C THR A 235 20.19 18.55 5.43
N GLY A 236 21.00 17.48 5.24
CA GLY A 236 22.06 17.04 6.12
C GLY A 236 21.59 16.11 7.23
N ARG A 237 22.06 16.32 8.45
CA ARG A 237 21.83 15.47 9.63
C ARG A 237 20.36 15.13 9.85
N PHE A 238 20.06 13.81 9.92
CA PHE A 238 18.73 13.26 10.20
C PHE A 238 18.85 12.19 11.31
N VAL A 239 19.06 12.62 12.53
CA VAL A 239 19.17 11.77 13.73
C VAL A 239 17.83 11.65 14.45
N VAL A 240 17.11 12.76 14.61
CA VAL A 240 15.74 12.77 15.15
C VAL A 240 14.77 12.43 14.03
N GLY A 241 14.05 11.33 14.18
CA GLY A 241 13.09 10.82 13.20
C GLY A 241 12.07 9.88 13.85
N GLY A 242 11.25 9.24 13.01
CA GLY A 242 10.15 8.42 13.47
C GLY A 242 9.14 9.22 14.30
N PRO A 243 8.36 8.56 15.20
CA PRO A 243 7.35 9.22 16.03
C PRO A 243 7.89 10.31 16.95
N HIS A 244 9.21 10.37 17.17
CA HIS A 244 9.86 11.46 17.89
C HIS A 244 9.99 12.73 17.04
N GLY A 245 10.16 12.57 15.74
CA GLY A 245 10.31 13.69 14.81
C GLY A 245 8.98 14.27 14.32
N ASP A 246 7.98 13.42 14.16
CA ASP A 246 6.65 13.81 13.65
C ASP A 246 5.58 12.83 14.15
N CYS A 247 4.36 13.33 14.32
CA CYS A 247 3.21 12.53 14.70
C CYS A 247 2.74 11.65 13.53
N GLY A 248 2.49 10.37 13.81
CA GLY A 248 1.94 9.42 12.84
C GLY A 248 0.50 9.07 13.10
N LEU A 249 -0.28 8.91 12.04
CA LEU A 249 -1.67 8.46 12.10
C LEU A 249 -1.94 7.42 11.01
N THR A 250 -2.84 6.48 11.32
CA THR A 250 -3.35 5.51 10.34
C THR A 250 -3.99 6.22 9.15
N GLY A 251 -3.68 5.75 7.93
CA GLY A 251 -4.35 6.23 6.72
C GLY A 251 -3.86 7.56 6.18
N ARG A 252 -2.67 8.04 6.57
CA ARG A 252 -2.09 9.30 6.04
C ARG A 252 -1.08 9.09 4.91
N LYS A 253 -0.91 7.87 4.42
CA LYS A 253 0.00 7.54 3.30
C LYS A 253 -0.73 6.81 2.16
N ILE A 254 -1.99 7.17 1.91
CA ILE A 254 -2.87 6.48 0.96
C ILE A 254 -2.34 6.47 -0.49
N ILE A 255 -1.59 7.48 -0.89
CA ILE A 255 -0.98 7.56 -2.23
C ILE A 255 0.26 6.67 -2.31
N VAL A 256 1.07 6.61 -1.24
CA VAL A 256 2.18 5.65 -1.10
C VAL A 256 1.66 4.22 -1.08
N ASP A 257 0.55 3.97 -0.40
CA ASP A 257 -0.09 2.65 -0.30
C ASP A 257 -0.62 2.13 -1.63
N THR A 258 -0.86 3.00 -2.62
CA THR A 258 -1.48 2.68 -3.89
C THR A 258 -0.54 2.86 -5.07
N TYR A 259 -0.69 3.90 -5.87
CA TYR A 259 -0.02 4.00 -7.18
C TYR A 259 0.90 5.22 -7.31
N GLY A 260 1.26 5.90 -6.19
CA GLY A 260 2.20 7.02 -6.19
C GLY A 260 1.75 8.23 -7.00
N GLY A 261 0.44 8.41 -7.20
CA GLY A 261 -0.14 9.51 -7.97
C GLY A 261 -0.39 9.21 -9.46
N ALA A 262 -0.02 8.02 -9.95
CA ALA A 262 -0.26 7.64 -11.34
C ALA A 262 -1.74 7.32 -11.64
N CYS A 263 -2.56 7.13 -10.61
CA CYS A 263 -3.99 6.87 -10.71
C CYS A 263 -4.73 7.74 -9.70
N PRO A 264 -5.97 8.19 -9.99
CA PRO A 264 -6.85 8.80 -9.00
C PRO A 264 -7.03 7.93 -7.77
N HIS A 265 -7.42 8.54 -6.65
CA HIS A 265 -7.70 7.86 -5.38
C HIS A 265 -9.08 8.27 -4.87
N GLY A 266 -9.84 7.30 -4.31
CA GLY A 266 -11.16 7.58 -3.75
C GLY A 266 -11.15 8.25 -2.38
N GLY A 267 -10.00 8.30 -1.71
CA GLY A 267 -9.79 8.93 -0.40
C GLY A 267 -9.87 7.97 0.78
N GLY A 268 -10.37 6.74 0.60
CA GLY A 268 -10.47 5.73 1.67
C GLY A 268 -9.10 5.13 2.03
N ALA A 269 -8.74 5.13 3.33
CA ALA A 269 -7.58 4.43 3.85
C ALA A 269 -7.85 2.92 3.98
N PHE A 270 -6.80 2.10 3.98
CA PHE A 270 -6.88 0.65 4.04
C PHE A 270 -6.61 0.09 5.44
N SER A 271 -5.46 0.46 6.02
CA SER A 271 -4.98 -0.13 7.28
C SER A 271 -5.98 0.01 8.41
N GLY A 272 -6.09 -1.04 9.23
CA GLY A 272 -7.02 -1.13 10.35
C GLY A 272 -8.46 -1.51 9.98
N LYS A 273 -8.80 -1.59 8.69
CA LYS A 273 -10.15 -1.93 8.21
C LYS A 273 -10.25 -3.40 7.83
N ASP A 274 -11.24 -4.11 8.39
CA ASP A 274 -11.60 -5.47 7.95
C ASP A 274 -12.20 -5.46 6.52
N PRO A 275 -12.24 -6.61 5.81
CA PRO A 275 -12.63 -6.66 4.40
C PRO A 275 -14.12 -6.37 4.12
N SER A 276 -14.96 -6.18 5.15
CA SER A 276 -16.34 -5.67 4.95
C SER A 276 -16.37 -4.20 4.53
N LYS A 277 -15.30 -3.46 4.79
CA LYS A 277 -15.11 -2.07 4.37
C LYS A 277 -14.66 -2.04 2.92
N VAL A 278 -15.55 -1.56 2.04
CA VAL A 278 -15.31 -1.50 0.58
C VAL A 278 -14.14 -0.58 0.20
N ASP A 279 -13.81 0.40 1.04
CA ASP A 279 -12.59 1.22 0.86
C ASP A 279 -11.36 0.35 0.61
N ARG A 280 -11.21 -0.73 1.37
CA ARG A 280 -10.11 -1.66 1.25
C ARG A 280 -10.41 -2.78 0.25
N SER A 281 -11.45 -3.54 0.46
CA SER A 281 -11.75 -4.75 -0.31
C SER A 281 -12.02 -4.44 -1.80
N ALA A 282 -12.76 -3.38 -2.10
CA ALA A 282 -13.04 -3.02 -3.48
C ALA A 282 -11.84 -2.37 -4.19
N ALA A 283 -10.97 -1.65 -3.48
CA ALA A 283 -9.70 -1.19 -4.05
C ALA A 283 -8.78 -2.37 -4.42
N TYR A 284 -8.72 -3.42 -3.59
CA TYR A 284 -8.00 -4.66 -3.89
C TYR A 284 -8.61 -5.40 -5.08
N ALA A 285 -9.95 -5.50 -5.14
CA ALA A 285 -10.63 -6.10 -6.28
C ALA A 285 -10.42 -5.30 -7.57
N ALA A 286 -10.45 -3.97 -7.50
CA ALA A 286 -10.19 -3.12 -8.66
C ALA A 286 -8.74 -3.26 -9.16
N ARG A 287 -7.75 -3.43 -8.25
CA ARG A 287 -6.38 -3.80 -8.62
C ARG A 287 -6.33 -5.16 -9.33
N TYR A 288 -6.99 -6.18 -8.78
CA TYR A 288 -7.08 -7.50 -9.38
C TYR A 288 -7.65 -7.46 -10.80
N VAL A 289 -8.74 -6.72 -10.99
CA VAL A 289 -9.34 -6.50 -12.33
C VAL A 289 -8.35 -5.83 -13.27
N ALA A 290 -7.80 -4.67 -12.88
CA ALA A 290 -6.88 -3.90 -13.73
C ALA A 290 -5.65 -4.74 -14.12
N LYS A 291 -5.08 -5.49 -13.18
CA LYS A 291 -3.92 -6.36 -13.42
C LYS A 291 -4.24 -7.46 -14.43
N ASN A 292 -5.41 -8.11 -14.33
CA ASN A 292 -5.83 -9.12 -15.25
C ASN A 292 -6.12 -8.58 -16.66
N VAL A 293 -6.68 -7.36 -16.79
CA VAL A 293 -6.89 -6.70 -18.09
C VAL A 293 -5.56 -6.44 -18.80
N VAL A 294 -4.55 -5.92 -18.07
CA VAL A 294 -3.23 -5.68 -18.66
C VAL A 294 -2.51 -6.99 -18.96
N ALA A 295 -2.53 -7.97 -18.05
CA ALA A 295 -1.92 -9.28 -18.23
C ALA A 295 -2.56 -10.08 -19.38
N ALA A 296 -3.84 -9.83 -19.69
CA ALA A 296 -4.55 -10.39 -20.86
C ALA A 296 -4.08 -9.79 -22.19
N GLY A 297 -3.32 -8.67 -22.17
CA GLY A 297 -2.94 -7.93 -23.38
C GLY A 297 -4.08 -7.10 -23.97
N ILE A 298 -5.14 -6.86 -23.21
CA ILE A 298 -6.29 -6.03 -23.63
C ILE A 298 -5.91 -4.55 -23.69
N ALA A 299 -5.05 -4.10 -22.78
CA ALA A 299 -4.53 -2.75 -22.74
C ALA A 299 -3.13 -2.73 -22.15
N ARG A 300 -2.34 -1.66 -22.44
CA ARG A 300 -1.03 -1.45 -21.81
C ARG A 300 -1.16 -0.81 -20.44
N GLN A 301 -2.22 -0.05 -20.21
CA GLN A 301 -2.60 0.49 -18.92
C GLN A 301 -4.10 0.40 -18.73
N CYS A 302 -4.53 0.18 -17.51
CA CYS A 302 -5.93 0.01 -17.16
C CYS A 302 -6.20 0.65 -15.80
N GLN A 303 -7.09 1.63 -15.80
CA GLN A 303 -7.69 2.19 -14.59
C GLN A 303 -9.10 1.67 -14.47
N VAL A 304 -9.48 1.20 -13.30
CA VAL A 304 -10.82 0.73 -12.97
C VAL A 304 -11.40 1.58 -11.87
N GLN A 305 -12.58 2.15 -12.08
CA GLN A 305 -13.36 2.80 -11.03
C GLN A 305 -14.54 1.92 -10.66
N VAL A 306 -14.76 1.72 -9.35
CA VAL A 306 -15.97 1.12 -8.80
C VAL A 306 -16.57 2.04 -7.75
N ALA A 307 -17.90 2.10 -7.69
CA ALA A 307 -18.60 2.94 -6.72
C ALA A 307 -19.75 2.18 -6.06
N TYR A 308 -19.98 2.46 -4.77
CA TYR A 308 -21.02 1.81 -3.97
C TYR A 308 -21.90 2.86 -3.28
N ALA A 309 -23.16 2.47 -3.04
CA ALA A 309 -24.06 3.12 -2.10
C ALA A 309 -24.19 2.27 -0.84
N ILE A 310 -24.30 2.90 0.32
CA ILE A 310 -24.51 2.19 1.59
C ILE A 310 -25.75 1.29 1.51
N GLY A 311 -25.66 0.08 2.02
CA GLY A 311 -26.74 -0.90 2.02
C GLY A 311 -27.08 -1.53 0.66
N VAL A 312 -26.37 -1.18 -0.42
CA VAL A 312 -26.57 -1.75 -1.75
C VAL A 312 -25.43 -2.70 -2.10
N ALA A 313 -25.74 -3.94 -2.48
CA ALA A 313 -24.72 -4.95 -2.79
C ALA A 313 -24.07 -4.73 -4.17
N ARG A 314 -24.85 -4.40 -5.20
CA ARG A 314 -24.32 -4.20 -6.55
C ARG A 314 -23.63 -2.84 -6.64
N PRO A 315 -22.42 -2.77 -7.23
CA PRO A 315 -21.78 -1.49 -7.54
C PRO A 315 -22.73 -0.58 -8.34
N MET A 316 -22.75 0.70 -8.00
CA MET A 316 -23.48 1.73 -8.74
C MET A 316 -22.79 2.07 -10.06
N ASN A 317 -21.48 1.88 -10.12
CA ASN A 317 -20.66 2.14 -11.29
C ASN A 317 -19.49 1.16 -11.36
N ILE A 318 -19.20 0.67 -12.56
CA ILE A 318 -17.97 -0.04 -12.93
C ILE A 318 -17.55 0.56 -14.26
N THR A 319 -16.41 1.28 -14.26
CA THR A 319 -15.91 1.92 -15.48
C THR A 319 -14.42 1.64 -15.62
N VAL A 320 -14.01 1.34 -16.84
CA VAL A 320 -12.61 1.13 -17.24
C VAL A 320 -12.16 2.27 -18.13
N TYR A 321 -10.92 2.73 -17.89
CA TYR A 321 -10.22 3.73 -18.70
C TYR A 321 -8.86 3.17 -19.09
N THR A 322 -8.57 3.07 -20.38
CA THR A 322 -7.28 2.56 -20.88
C THR A 322 -6.37 3.65 -21.44
N GLU A 323 -6.82 4.92 -21.41
CA GLU A 323 -6.11 6.07 -21.97
C GLU A 323 -5.70 5.87 -23.44
N GLY A 324 -6.56 5.19 -24.19
CA GLY A 324 -6.35 4.89 -25.61
C GLY A 324 -5.35 3.77 -25.88
N THR A 325 -4.94 3.01 -24.88
CA THR A 325 -4.03 1.84 -25.05
C THR A 325 -4.79 0.53 -25.24
N GLY A 326 -6.12 0.55 -25.13
CA GLY A 326 -6.99 -0.62 -25.32
C GLY A 326 -7.02 -1.10 -26.76
N VAL A 327 -7.01 -2.42 -26.97
CA VAL A 327 -7.16 -3.06 -28.29
C VAL A 327 -8.63 -3.24 -28.66
N ILE A 328 -9.53 -3.06 -27.70
CA ILE A 328 -10.99 -2.97 -27.87
C ILE A 328 -11.50 -1.74 -27.11
N PRO A 329 -12.71 -1.22 -27.41
CA PRO A 329 -13.27 -0.05 -26.72
C PRO A 329 -13.41 -0.25 -25.21
N ASP A 330 -13.20 0.82 -24.41
CA ASP A 330 -13.26 0.81 -22.94
C ASP A 330 -14.63 0.33 -22.43
N GLU A 331 -15.73 0.65 -23.13
CA GLU A 331 -17.08 0.17 -22.81
C GLU A 331 -17.15 -1.36 -22.88
N LYS A 332 -16.53 -1.96 -23.89
CA LYS A 332 -16.47 -3.41 -24.03
C LYS A 332 -15.64 -4.08 -22.95
N ILE A 333 -14.55 -3.44 -22.53
CA ILE A 333 -13.74 -3.91 -21.41
C ILE A 333 -14.58 -3.85 -20.12
N SER A 334 -15.33 -2.77 -19.90
CA SER A 334 -16.22 -2.61 -18.74
C SER A 334 -17.30 -3.69 -18.68
N GLU A 335 -17.90 -4.08 -19.83
CA GLU A 335 -18.86 -5.19 -19.96
C GLU A 335 -18.20 -6.53 -19.56
N LEU A 336 -17.00 -6.82 -20.09
CA LEU A 336 -16.25 -8.03 -19.75
C LEU A 336 -15.90 -8.08 -18.25
N VAL A 337 -15.53 -6.95 -17.66
CA VAL A 337 -15.25 -6.87 -16.23
C VAL A 337 -16.51 -7.20 -15.41
N ALA A 338 -17.65 -6.62 -15.77
CA ALA A 338 -18.91 -6.88 -15.07
C ALA A 338 -19.38 -8.35 -15.18
N GLU A 339 -19.02 -9.03 -16.29
CA GLU A 339 -19.36 -10.44 -16.52
C GLU A 339 -18.43 -11.40 -15.76
N HIS A 340 -17.13 -11.10 -15.67
CA HIS A 340 -16.13 -12.05 -15.19
C HIS A 340 -15.72 -11.85 -13.72
N PHE A 341 -16.10 -10.74 -13.08
CA PHE A 341 -15.75 -10.42 -11.70
C PHE A 341 -16.99 -10.07 -10.88
N ASP A 342 -17.19 -10.77 -9.79
CA ASP A 342 -18.23 -10.42 -8.82
C ASP A 342 -17.71 -9.33 -7.88
N LEU A 343 -18.07 -8.08 -8.19
CA LEU A 343 -17.66 -6.90 -7.43
C LEU A 343 -18.66 -6.51 -6.33
N ARG A 344 -19.60 -7.38 -5.96
CA ARG A 344 -20.38 -7.23 -4.74
C ARG A 344 -19.48 -7.42 -3.52
N PRO A 345 -19.70 -6.73 -2.38
CA PRO A 345 -18.80 -6.81 -1.22
C PRO A 345 -18.48 -8.25 -0.78
N ARG A 346 -19.49 -9.12 -0.70
CA ARG A 346 -19.28 -10.54 -0.36
C ARG A 346 -18.65 -11.36 -1.49
N GLY A 347 -18.94 -11.02 -2.73
CA GLY A 347 -18.30 -11.62 -3.90
C GLY A 347 -16.79 -11.36 -3.90
N ILE A 348 -16.38 -10.13 -3.60
CA ILE A 348 -14.97 -9.74 -3.45
C ILE A 348 -14.28 -10.55 -2.34
N ILE A 349 -14.89 -10.61 -1.16
CA ILE A 349 -14.34 -11.35 -0.02
C ILE A 349 -14.10 -12.81 -0.37
N GLN A 350 -15.03 -13.46 -1.07
CA GLN A 350 -14.89 -14.86 -1.52
C GLN A 350 -13.84 -15.00 -2.62
N MET A 351 -13.91 -14.14 -3.65
CA MET A 351 -13.02 -14.18 -4.81
C MET A 351 -11.56 -14.02 -4.44
N LEU A 352 -11.28 -13.14 -3.48
CA LEU A 352 -9.92 -12.82 -3.03
C LEU A 352 -9.54 -13.50 -1.71
N ASP A 353 -10.43 -14.31 -1.09
CA ASP A 353 -10.18 -15.02 0.17
C ASP A 353 -9.65 -14.10 1.28
N LEU A 354 -10.40 -13.02 1.58
CA LEU A 354 -9.94 -11.93 2.43
C LEU A 354 -10.16 -12.14 3.94
N LEU A 355 -10.86 -13.19 4.39
CA LEU A 355 -11.12 -13.45 5.81
C LEU A 355 -9.93 -14.15 6.49
N ARG A 356 -8.72 -13.69 6.24
CA ARG A 356 -7.46 -14.26 6.75
C ARG A 356 -6.60 -13.17 7.39
N PRO A 357 -5.69 -13.51 8.33
CA PRO A 357 -4.73 -12.56 8.89
C PRO A 357 -3.57 -12.33 7.89
N ILE A 358 -3.77 -11.45 6.92
CA ILE A 358 -2.83 -11.15 5.82
C ILE A 358 -2.49 -9.67 5.69
N TYR A 359 -2.98 -8.84 6.60
CA TYR A 359 -3.02 -7.39 6.43
C TYR A 359 -1.79 -6.67 6.99
N GLU A 360 -1.18 -7.12 8.07
CA GLU A 360 0.02 -6.49 8.65
C GLU A 360 1.15 -6.33 7.62
N LYS A 361 1.34 -7.33 6.76
CA LYS A 361 2.35 -7.29 5.69
C LYS A 361 2.09 -6.21 4.63
N THR A 362 0.84 -5.82 4.43
CA THR A 362 0.48 -4.80 3.44
C THR A 362 0.82 -3.38 3.90
N ALA A 363 0.93 -3.18 5.21
CA ALA A 363 1.00 -1.86 5.83
C ALA A 363 2.34 -1.12 5.64
N ALA A 364 3.30 -1.69 4.93
CA ALA A 364 4.54 -1.05 4.51
C ALA A 364 4.92 -1.50 3.09
N TYR A 365 5.59 -0.62 2.33
CA TYR A 365 6.09 -0.86 0.97
C TYR A 365 5.02 -1.04 -0.10
N GLY A 366 3.84 -0.46 0.11
CA GLY A 366 2.69 -0.50 -0.80
C GLY A 366 1.83 -1.76 -0.65
N HIS A 367 0.54 -1.62 -0.96
CA HIS A 367 -0.42 -2.73 -0.94
C HIS A 367 -0.46 -3.50 -2.26
N PHE A 368 0.12 -2.94 -3.33
CA PHE A 368 0.07 -3.47 -4.69
C PHE A 368 1.47 -3.66 -5.29
N GLY A 369 1.57 -4.51 -6.30
CA GLY A 369 2.82 -4.77 -7.01
C GLY A 369 3.78 -5.67 -6.24
N ARG A 370 3.25 -6.65 -5.52
CA ARG A 370 4.00 -7.56 -4.65
C ARG A 370 3.69 -9.01 -4.99
N ASP A 371 4.63 -9.91 -4.71
CA ASP A 371 4.58 -11.33 -5.09
C ASP A 371 4.31 -12.29 -3.93
N GLU A 372 3.97 -11.77 -2.73
CA GLU A 372 3.58 -12.62 -1.61
C GLU A 372 2.34 -13.48 -1.97
N PRO A 373 2.40 -14.78 -1.76
CA PRO A 373 1.35 -15.71 -2.20
C PRO A 373 -0.02 -15.47 -1.55
N GLU A 374 -0.05 -14.83 -0.39
CA GLU A 374 -1.27 -14.44 0.29
C GLU A 374 -1.96 -13.22 -0.32
N PHE A 375 -1.28 -12.43 -1.15
CA PHE A 375 -1.83 -11.23 -1.82
C PHE A 375 -2.58 -11.62 -3.10
N THR A 376 -3.75 -12.20 -2.91
CA THR A 376 -4.58 -12.79 -3.97
C THR A 376 -5.01 -11.81 -5.04
N TRP A 377 -5.06 -10.52 -4.75
CA TRP A 377 -5.36 -9.45 -5.69
C TRP A 377 -4.24 -9.19 -6.72
N GLU A 378 -3.09 -9.81 -6.53
CA GLU A 378 -1.98 -9.76 -7.48
C GLU A 378 -1.97 -10.93 -8.49
N ARG A 379 -2.90 -11.88 -8.37
CA ARG A 379 -3.01 -13.01 -9.31
C ARG A 379 -3.47 -12.54 -10.69
N THR A 380 -3.02 -13.25 -11.73
CA THR A 380 -3.40 -13.02 -13.13
C THR A 380 -4.14 -14.22 -13.74
N ASP A 381 -4.81 -14.99 -12.90
CA ASP A 381 -5.49 -16.25 -13.23
C ASP A 381 -6.73 -16.05 -14.14
N LYS A 382 -7.29 -14.84 -14.21
CA LYS A 382 -8.37 -14.47 -15.13
C LYS A 382 -7.88 -13.98 -16.49
N ALA A 383 -6.59 -13.70 -16.67
CA ALA A 383 -6.06 -13.08 -17.89
C ALA A 383 -6.32 -13.92 -19.15
N ALA A 384 -6.21 -15.26 -19.08
CA ALA A 384 -6.45 -16.11 -20.23
C ALA A 384 -7.92 -16.07 -20.69
N GLN A 385 -8.85 -16.13 -19.73
CA GLN A 385 -10.29 -16.07 -19.98
C GLN A 385 -10.71 -14.73 -20.57
N LEU A 386 -10.15 -13.64 -20.04
CA LEU A 386 -10.41 -12.28 -20.55
C LEU A 386 -9.87 -12.09 -21.96
N ALA A 387 -8.67 -12.60 -22.27
CA ALA A 387 -8.10 -12.53 -23.61
C ALA A 387 -8.98 -13.26 -24.64
N GLU A 388 -9.48 -14.45 -24.30
CA GLU A 388 -10.40 -15.23 -25.14
C GLU A 388 -11.70 -14.47 -25.37
N ALA A 389 -12.34 -13.97 -24.30
CA ALA A 389 -13.58 -13.20 -24.38
C ALA A 389 -13.42 -11.88 -25.17
N ALA A 390 -12.24 -11.26 -25.13
CA ALA A 390 -11.89 -10.09 -25.92
C ALA A 390 -11.52 -10.40 -27.38
N GLY A 391 -11.48 -11.69 -27.78
CA GLY A 391 -11.09 -12.12 -29.14
C GLY A 391 -9.59 -11.95 -29.44
N ILE A 392 -8.74 -11.87 -28.42
CA ILE A 392 -7.30 -11.69 -28.57
C ILE A 392 -6.63 -13.06 -28.76
N LYS A 393 -6.00 -13.26 -29.92
CA LYS A 393 -5.15 -14.43 -30.13
C LYS A 393 -3.86 -14.28 -29.33
N ARG A 394 -3.68 -15.05 -28.27
CA ARG A 394 -2.38 -15.15 -27.59
C ARG A 394 -1.35 -15.69 -28.59
N LYS A 395 -0.24 -14.99 -28.78
CA LYS A 395 0.96 -15.63 -29.34
C LYS A 395 1.34 -16.73 -28.35
N ALA A 396 1.43 -17.97 -28.83
CA ALA A 396 1.98 -19.06 -28.04
C ALA A 396 3.38 -18.62 -27.54
N ALA A 397 3.58 -18.74 -26.23
CA ALA A 397 4.85 -18.42 -25.56
C ALA A 397 5.93 -19.40 -26.00
#